data_a903ca4d78bb4635cd0f1e11b9892af6
#
_entry.id   a903ca4d78bb4635cd0f1e11b9892af6
#
_cell.length_a   1.000
_cell.length_b   1.000
_cell.length_c   1.000
_cell.angle_alpha   90.00
_cell.angle_beta   90.00
_cell.angle_gamma   90.00
#
_symmetry.space_group_name_H-M   'P 1'
#
loop_
_entity.id
_entity.type
_entity.pdbx_description
1 polymer ?
#
loop_
_entity_poly.entity_id
_entity_poly.type
_entity_poly.pdbx_seq_one_letter_code
_entity_poly.pdbx_strand_id
1 'polypeptide(L)'
;MAVGLLALTVIVDRGQVLIAPVTLALVIGLMFGPLADRIERAGVPAPISAATIVLVFLTLISAVIATIVIPLTAWTERLPVIWARVQSILADWKDLMTTMDSMSASLQNALGQEGNAAEVKVDDGSAVENVAWLAPAIATQIVLFLASLYFFMATRHQLRSSVLGLCFDRRLRWRIAHVFRDVEALVSSYLISITAINIAMGACVAVAMALLGVPSPLLWGMLAGLLNYAIYIGPAIMAVIMLGVGLATGSSTTDYVAPMLAYLAVNMTEAQFVTPHVLGRTLTLNPFIVLLALAFWIWVWGPVGGFVAVPLLLIAAAAIRHVSPANHRRFALEANAEKN
;
A
#
# COMPACT_ATOMS: atom_id res chain seq x y z
N MET A 1 -26.69 -17.42 -3.25
CA MET A 1 -25.29 -17.03 -3.44
C MET A 1 -25.05 -15.53 -3.26
N ALA A 2 -25.79 -14.65 -3.96
CA ALA A 2 -25.65 -13.19 -3.81
C ALA A 2 -25.88 -12.67 -2.38
N VAL A 3 -26.93 -13.14 -1.69
CA VAL A 3 -27.22 -12.75 -0.28
C VAL A 3 -26.09 -13.16 0.68
N GLY A 4 -25.48 -14.34 0.46
CA GLY A 4 -24.36 -14.79 1.27
C GLY A 4 -23.10 -13.93 1.07
N LEU A 5 -22.82 -13.48 -0.15
CA LEU A 5 -21.73 -12.56 -0.46
C LEU A 5 -21.96 -11.19 0.16
N LEU A 6 -23.19 -10.65 0.06
CA LEU A 6 -23.55 -9.38 0.71
C LEU A 6 -23.44 -9.45 2.23
N ALA A 7 -23.95 -10.53 2.86
CA ALA A 7 -23.81 -10.72 4.30
C ALA A 7 -22.35 -10.81 4.72
N LEU A 8 -21.51 -11.53 3.97
CA LEU A 8 -20.07 -11.62 4.23
C LEU A 8 -19.39 -10.23 4.13
N THR A 9 -19.73 -9.46 3.10
CA THR A 9 -19.17 -8.11 2.93
C THR A 9 -19.55 -7.19 4.09
N VAL A 10 -20.82 -7.23 4.52
CA VAL A 10 -21.30 -6.45 5.68
C VAL A 10 -20.59 -6.87 6.98
N ILE A 11 -20.39 -8.18 7.20
CA ILE A 11 -19.65 -8.69 8.37
C ILE A 11 -18.18 -8.21 8.33
N VAL A 12 -17.54 -8.26 7.19
CA VAL A 12 -16.15 -7.85 7.00
C VAL A 12 -16.00 -6.34 7.16
N ASP A 13 -16.95 -5.54 6.69
CA ASP A 13 -17.00 -4.10 6.84
C ASP A 13 -17.26 -3.70 8.31
N ARG A 14 -18.32 -4.25 8.93
CA ARG A 14 -18.63 -3.96 10.33
C ARG A 14 -17.58 -4.49 11.31
N GLY A 15 -16.92 -5.59 10.95
CA GLY A 15 -15.84 -6.19 11.72
C GLY A 15 -14.46 -5.58 11.44
N GLN A 16 -14.34 -4.50 10.67
CA GLN A 16 -13.05 -3.95 10.25
C GLN A 16 -12.10 -3.65 11.40
N VAL A 17 -12.62 -3.15 12.53
CA VAL A 17 -11.82 -2.83 13.72
C VAL A 17 -11.08 -4.05 14.29
N LEU A 18 -11.67 -5.24 14.14
CA LEU A 18 -11.09 -6.51 14.61
C LEU A 18 -10.39 -7.26 13.46
N ILE A 19 -11.07 -7.41 12.31
CA ILE A 19 -10.64 -8.31 11.24
C ILE A 19 -9.45 -7.72 10.48
N ALA A 20 -9.41 -6.39 10.24
CA ALA A 20 -8.33 -5.77 9.48
C ALA A 20 -6.97 -5.89 10.18
N PRO A 21 -6.79 -5.54 11.49
CA PRO A 21 -5.51 -5.72 12.15
C PRO A 21 -5.09 -7.18 12.30
N VAL A 22 -6.04 -8.10 12.51
CA VAL A 22 -5.74 -9.55 12.55
C VAL A 22 -5.26 -10.05 11.19
N THR A 23 -5.94 -9.68 10.12
CA THR A 23 -5.54 -10.07 8.75
C THR A 23 -4.18 -9.48 8.38
N LEU A 24 -3.95 -8.21 8.72
CA LEU A 24 -2.65 -7.56 8.52
C LEU A 24 -1.55 -8.29 9.30
N ALA A 25 -1.82 -8.69 10.54
CA ALA A 25 -0.88 -9.45 11.35
C ALA A 25 -0.55 -10.82 10.76
N LEU A 26 -1.54 -11.53 10.20
CA LEU A 26 -1.32 -12.79 9.49
C LEU A 26 -0.45 -12.59 8.24
N VAL A 27 -0.75 -11.58 7.43
CA VAL A 27 0.00 -11.27 6.21
C VAL A 27 1.47 -10.92 6.53
N ILE A 28 1.68 -10.03 7.50
CA ILE A 28 3.03 -9.65 7.97
C ILE A 28 3.73 -10.84 8.64
N GLY A 29 3.02 -11.64 9.40
CA GLY A 29 3.54 -12.86 9.99
C GLY A 29 4.02 -13.87 8.94
N LEU A 30 3.31 -14.04 7.84
CA LEU A 30 3.77 -14.87 6.72
C LEU A 30 5.05 -14.30 6.08
N MET A 31 5.21 -12.98 6.00
CA MET A 31 6.44 -12.35 5.52
C MET A 31 7.65 -12.70 6.40
N PHE A 32 7.46 -12.69 7.72
CA PHE A 32 8.53 -13.01 8.68
C PHE A 32 8.71 -14.51 8.94
N GLY A 33 7.85 -15.38 8.36
CA GLY A 33 7.96 -16.85 8.50
C GLY A 33 9.35 -17.39 8.27
N PRO A 34 10.03 -17.11 7.13
CA PRO A 34 11.38 -17.60 6.86
C PRO A 34 12.42 -17.09 7.85
N LEU A 35 12.25 -15.89 8.40
CA LEU A 35 13.15 -15.35 9.44
C LEU A 35 12.95 -16.08 10.77
N ALA A 36 11.70 -16.31 11.17
CA ALA A 36 11.36 -17.10 12.34
C ALA A 36 11.95 -18.51 12.26
N ASP A 37 11.81 -19.18 11.11
CA ASP A 37 12.38 -20.51 10.88
C ASP A 37 13.90 -20.55 11.02
N ARG A 38 14.60 -19.46 10.65
CA ARG A 38 16.05 -19.35 10.85
C ARG A 38 16.41 -19.24 12.32
N ILE A 39 15.67 -18.42 13.07
CA ILE A 39 15.86 -18.20 14.51
C ILE A 39 15.58 -19.52 15.28
N GLU A 40 14.48 -20.20 14.94
CA GLU A 40 14.09 -21.46 15.58
C GLU A 40 15.06 -22.59 15.25
N ARG A 41 15.61 -22.63 14.03
CA ARG A 41 16.69 -23.58 13.66
C ARG A 41 17.99 -23.35 14.42
N ALA A 42 18.21 -22.15 14.92
CA ALA A 42 19.35 -21.85 15.83
C ALA A 42 19.09 -22.30 17.29
N GLY A 43 17.97 -22.99 17.57
CA GLY A 43 17.62 -23.55 18.87
C GLY A 43 16.77 -22.63 19.76
N VAL A 44 16.28 -21.50 19.22
CA VAL A 44 15.44 -20.57 19.99
C VAL A 44 13.99 -21.08 19.98
N PRO A 45 13.31 -21.17 21.15
CA PRO A 45 11.90 -21.57 21.23
C PRO A 45 10.97 -20.62 20.46
N ALA A 46 9.92 -21.16 19.85
CA ALA A 46 8.96 -20.38 19.04
C ALA A 46 8.39 -19.12 19.75
N PRO A 47 8.02 -19.11 21.04
CA PRO A 47 7.56 -17.90 21.72
C PRO A 47 8.62 -16.79 21.79
N ILE A 48 9.90 -17.15 21.96
CA ILE A 48 11.00 -16.18 22.01
C ILE A 48 11.30 -15.67 20.61
N SER A 49 11.29 -16.53 19.60
CA SER A 49 11.40 -16.15 18.18
C SER A 49 10.30 -15.15 17.80
N ALA A 50 9.05 -15.43 18.18
CA ALA A 50 7.92 -14.55 17.96
C ALA A 50 8.10 -13.18 18.64
N ALA A 51 8.51 -13.16 19.90
CA ALA A 51 8.77 -11.91 20.63
C ALA A 51 9.89 -11.09 19.99
N THR A 52 10.97 -11.75 19.53
CA THR A 52 12.07 -11.08 18.82
C THR A 52 11.58 -10.43 17.53
N ILE A 53 10.76 -11.13 16.74
CA ILE A 53 10.20 -10.59 15.49
C ILE A 53 9.29 -9.39 15.75
N VAL A 54 8.41 -9.48 16.77
CA VAL A 54 7.53 -8.37 17.14
C VAL A 54 8.35 -7.16 17.59
N LEU A 55 9.41 -7.36 18.38
CA LEU A 55 10.32 -6.31 18.82
C LEU A 55 11.04 -5.65 17.63
N VAL A 56 11.60 -6.44 16.73
CA VAL A 56 12.25 -5.94 15.51
C VAL A 56 11.26 -5.15 14.65
N PHE A 57 10.06 -5.68 14.45
CA PHE A 57 9.00 -4.98 13.71
C PHE A 57 8.61 -3.67 14.37
N LEU A 58 8.41 -3.68 15.70
CA LEU A 58 8.05 -2.47 16.45
C LEU A 58 9.17 -1.41 16.38
N THR A 59 10.42 -1.81 16.52
CA THR A 59 11.58 -0.91 16.38
C THR A 59 11.66 -0.32 14.99
N LEU A 60 11.45 -1.14 13.94
CA LEU A 60 11.46 -0.68 12.56
C LEU A 60 10.34 0.34 12.29
N ILE A 61 9.11 0.02 12.68
CA ILE A 61 7.96 0.92 12.53
C ILE A 61 8.15 2.21 13.32
N SER A 62 8.66 2.14 14.56
CA SER A 62 8.93 3.33 15.36
C SER A 62 9.98 4.23 14.71
N ALA A 63 11.04 3.65 14.12
CA ALA A 63 12.06 4.39 13.38
C ALA A 63 11.47 5.08 12.14
N VAL A 64 10.62 4.37 11.38
CA VAL A 64 9.92 4.92 10.21
C VAL A 64 9.00 6.08 10.63
N ILE A 65 8.18 5.89 11.66
CA ILE A 65 7.27 6.93 12.17
C ILE A 65 8.06 8.15 12.63
N ALA A 66 9.14 7.97 13.41
CA ALA A 66 9.97 9.08 13.86
C ALA A 66 10.59 9.86 12.70
N THR A 67 11.07 9.16 11.67
CA THR A 67 11.67 9.80 10.48
C THR A 67 10.63 10.57 9.66
N ILE A 68 9.35 10.20 9.70
CA ILE A 68 8.27 10.90 9.00
C ILE A 68 7.69 12.01 9.85
N VAL A 69 7.29 11.71 11.09
CA VAL A 69 6.53 12.65 11.94
C VAL A 69 7.35 13.87 12.32
N ILE A 70 8.62 13.67 12.72
CA ILE A 70 9.47 14.79 13.18
C ILE A 70 9.66 15.86 12.09
N PRO A 71 10.06 15.53 10.84
CA PRO A 71 10.15 16.57 9.82
C PRO A 71 8.79 17.06 9.32
N LEU A 72 7.74 16.22 9.37
CA LEU A 72 6.41 16.59 8.89
C LEU A 72 5.82 17.77 9.69
N THR A 73 6.10 17.87 10.99
CA THR A 73 5.66 19.02 11.80
C THR A 73 6.23 20.35 11.27
N ALA A 74 7.48 20.37 10.80
CA ALA A 74 8.07 21.55 10.18
C ALA A 74 7.44 21.89 8.81
N TRP A 75 6.85 20.90 8.14
CA TRP A 75 6.16 21.10 6.86
C TRP A 75 4.74 21.63 7.02
N THR A 76 4.07 21.41 8.17
CA THR A 76 2.76 22.02 8.44
C THR A 76 2.83 23.54 8.47
N GLU A 77 3.95 24.12 8.92
CA GLU A 77 4.19 25.56 8.89
C GLU A 77 4.33 26.15 7.48
N ARG A 78 4.61 25.32 6.48
CA ARG A 78 4.73 25.71 5.06
C ARG A 78 3.41 25.60 4.28
N LEU A 79 2.38 25.00 4.84
CA LEU A 79 1.07 24.87 4.18
C LEU A 79 0.48 26.23 3.74
N PRO A 80 0.53 27.30 4.56
CA PRO A 80 0.03 28.61 4.12
C PRO A 80 0.77 29.16 2.90
N VAL A 81 2.09 28.90 2.80
CA VAL A 81 2.91 29.32 1.65
C VAL A 81 2.49 28.56 0.38
N ILE A 82 2.26 27.25 0.51
CA ILE A 82 1.76 26.42 -0.59
C ILE A 82 0.41 26.96 -1.07
N TRP A 83 -0.49 27.23 -0.14
CA TRP A 83 -1.83 27.74 -0.44
C TRP A 83 -1.79 29.10 -1.12
N ALA A 84 -1.02 30.06 -0.57
CA ALA A 84 -0.84 31.37 -1.17
C ALA A 84 -0.28 31.30 -2.60
N ARG A 85 0.63 30.35 -2.86
CA ARG A 85 1.24 30.14 -4.17
C ARG A 85 0.26 29.50 -5.17
N VAL A 86 -0.54 28.55 -4.70
CA VAL A 86 -1.63 27.98 -5.51
C VAL A 86 -2.61 29.09 -5.90
N GLN A 87 -2.99 29.95 -4.96
CA GLN A 87 -3.88 31.08 -5.24
C GLN A 87 -3.27 32.06 -6.24
N SER A 88 -1.98 32.39 -6.14
CA SER A 88 -1.33 33.28 -7.13
C SER A 88 -1.32 32.67 -8.53
N ILE A 89 -0.99 31.37 -8.66
CA ILE A 89 -1.02 30.67 -9.95
C ILE A 89 -2.44 30.66 -10.54
N LEU A 90 -3.44 30.40 -9.69
CA LEU A 90 -4.85 30.43 -10.13
C LEU A 90 -5.29 31.84 -10.54
N ALA A 91 -4.81 32.89 -9.85
CA ALA A 91 -5.07 34.27 -10.23
C ALA A 91 -4.44 34.61 -11.58
N ASP A 92 -3.18 34.23 -11.79
CA ASP A 92 -2.49 34.44 -13.08
C ASP A 92 -3.19 33.71 -14.22
N TRP A 93 -3.72 32.49 -13.97
CA TRP A 93 -4.55 31.74 -14.94
C TRP A 93 -5.88 32.41 -15.21
N LYS A 94 -6.52 32.98 -14.16
CA LYS A 94 -7.78 33.70 -14.29
C LYS A 94 -7.58 35.00 -15.09
N ASP A 95 -6.49 35.71 -14.85
CA ASP A 95 -6.12 36.91 -15.62
C ASP A 95 -5.80 36.55 -17.09
N LEU A 96 -5.15 35.42 -17.33
CA LEU A 96 -4.92 34.92 -18.68
C LEU A 96 -6.24 34.56 -19.38
N MET A 97 -7.15 33.87 -18.67
CA MET A 97 -8.49 33.54 -19.19
C MET A 97 -9.34 34.77 -19.42
N THR A 98 -9.35 35.75 -18.48
CA THR A 98 -10.06 37.02 -18.66
C THR A 98 -9.47 37.85 -19.80
N THR A 99 -8.16 37.76 -20.03
CA THR A 99 -7.51 38.38 -21.21
C THR A 99 -7.91 37.66 -22.49
N MET A 100 -8.00 36.35 -22.49
CA MET A 100 -8.54 35.56 -23.62
C MET A 100 -10.04 35.79 -23.79
N ASP A 101 -10.80 35.89 -22.71
CA ASP A 101 -12.23 36.22 -22.73
C ASP A 101 -12.48 37.66 -23.16
N SER A 102 -11.64 38.62 -22.77
CA SER A 102 -11.73 40.01 -23.28
C SER A 102 -11.35 40.09 -24.78
N MET A 103 -10.42 39.24 -25.23
CA MET A 103 -10.16 39.07 -26.66
C MET A 103 -11.29 38.35 -27.38
N SER A 104 -11.91 37.35 -26.75
CA SER A 104 -13.11 36.67 -27.30
C SER A 104 -14.36 37.53 -27.10
N ALA A 105 -14.48 38.30 -26.03
CA ALA A 105 -15.58 39.25 -25.79
C ALA A 105 -15.50 40.45 -26.73
N SER A 106 -14.32 40.86 -27.16
CA SER A 106 -14.14 41.79 -28.27
C SER A 106 -14.67 41.23 -29.60
N LEU A 107 -14.62 39.90 -29.74
CA LEU A 107 -15.22 39.12 -30.81
C LEU A 107 -16.71 38.79 -30.53
N GLN A 108 -17.10 38.54 -29.26
CA GLN A 108 -18.49 38.21 -28.84
C GLN A 108 -19.35 39.41 -28.50
N ASN A 109 -18.83 40.60 -28.23
CA ASN A 109 -19.60 41.82 -28.21
C ASN A 109 -20.18 42.17 -29.60
N ALA A 110 -19.77 41.40 -30.62
CA ALA A 110 -20.51 41.27 -31.87
C ALA A 110 -21.67 40.24 -31.80
N LEU A 111 -21.77 39.39 -30.76
CA LEU A 111 -22.69 38.22 -30.73
C LEU A 111 -23.31 37.89 -29.35
N GLY A 112 -23.47 38.82 -28.45
CA GLY A 112 -24.18 38.78 -27.16
C GLY A 112 -24.49 37.41 -26.53
N GLN A 113 -23.86 37.10 -25.37
CA GLN A 113 -24.46 36.26 -24.30
C GLN A 113 -23.65 36.35 -22.99
N GLU A 114 -24.38 36.49 -21.87
CA GLU A 114 -23.87 36.55 -20.49
C GLU A 114 -23.80 35.14 -19.85
N GLY A 115 -22.81 34.86 -18.99
CA GLY A 115 -22.71 33.62 -18.21
C GLY A 115 -22.04 33.83 -16.85
N ASN A 116 -22.73 33.38 -15.78
CA ASN A 116 -22.38 33.52 -14.35
C ASN A 116 -21.29 32.58 -13.89
N ALA A 117 -20.39 33.10 -13.03
CA ALA A 117 -19.38 32.33 -12.31
C ALA A 117 -19.84 31.93 -10.89
N ALA A 118 -19.55 30.72 -10.47
CA ALA A 118 -19.86 30.17 -9.15
C ALA A 118 -18.65 30.24 -8.22
N GLU A 119 -18.86 30.72 -7.00
CA GLU A 119 -17.88 30.88 -5.93
C GLU A 119 -17.90 29.65 -5.01
N VAL A 120 -16.77 28.99 -4.81
CA VAL A 120 -16.61 27.84 -3.89
C VAL A 120 -16.02 28.32 -2.57
N LYS A 121 -16.77 28.18 -1.48
CA LYS A 121 -16.30 28.42 -0.10
C LYS A 121 -15.67 27.14 0.44
N VAL A 122 -14.45 27.25 0.99
CA VAL A 122 -13.76 26.19 1.72
C VAL A 122 -14.02 26.40 3.20
N ASP A 123 -14.51 25.36 3.87
CA ASP A 123 -14.84 25.35 5.30
C ASP A 123 -13.62 24.90 6.12
N ASP A 124 -13.10 25.76 6.98
CA ASP A 124 -11.96 25.50 7.87
C ASP A 124 -12.45 24.77 9.14
N GLY A 125 -12.76 23.50 9.01
CA GLY A 125 -13.16 22.62 10.11
C GLY A 125 -11.98 21.93 10.78
N SER A 126 -11.80 22.22 12.07
CA SER A 126 -10.86 21.67 13.05
C SER A 126 -10.41 20.21 12.85
N ALA A 127 -9.37 20.00 12.07
CA ALA A 127 -8.77 18.68 11.87
C ALA A 127 -8.11 18.12 13.15
N VAL A 128 -7.67 18.99 14.05
CA VAL A 128 -6.92 18.59 15.27
C VAL A 128 -7.83 17.98 16.34
N GLU A 129 -9.06 18.46 16.52
CA GLU A 129 -9.99 17.89 17.48
C GLU A 129 -10.46 16.50 17.07
N ASN A 130 -10.63 16.23 15.78
CA ASN A 130 -11.04 14.92 15.28
C ASN A 130 -9.98 13.84 15.48
N VAL A 131 -8.69 14.18 15.53
CA VAL A 131 -7.59 13.22 15.75
C VAL A 131 -7.56 12.70 17.18
N ALA A 132 -7.90 13.52 18.16
CA ALA A 132 -7.93 13.11 19.58
C ALA A 132 -8.97 12.02 19.87
N TRP A 133 -10.13 12.05 19.21
CA TRP A 133 -11.17 11.02 19.34
C TRP A 133 -10.83 9.70 18.68
N LEU A 134 -9.94 9.70 17.67
CA LEU A 134 -9.51 8.49 16.98
C LEU A 134 -8.38 7.76 17.72
N ALA A 135 -7.66 8.43 18.62
CA ALA A 135 -6.49 7.88 19.30
C ALA A 135 -6.76 6.56 20.07
N PRO A 136 -7.86 6.41 20.85
CA PRO A 136 -8.16 5.16 21.56
C PRO A 136 -8.46 4.00 20.60
N ALA A 137 -9.16 4.27 19.49
CA ALA A 137 -9.48 3.26 18.49
C ALA A 137 -8.23 2.76 17.76
N ILE A 138 -7.34 3.68 17.38
CA ILE A 138 -6.05 3.35 16.76
C ILE A 138 -5.17 2.56 17.73
N ALA A 139 -5.09 2.97 18.99
CA ALA A 139 -4.32 2.25 20.02
C ALA A 139 -4.82 0.81 20.18
N THR A 140 -6.15 0.61 20.24
CA THR A 140 -6.76 -0.72 20.32
C THR A 140 -6.40 -1.58 19.09
N GLN A 141 -6.44 -1.02 17.88
CA GLN A 141 -6.07 -1.74 16.66
C GLN A 141 -4.58 -2.11 16.63
N ILE A 142 -3.70 -1.23 17.12
CA ILE A 142 -2.25 -1.51 17.23
C ILE A 142 -2.00 -2.65 18.21
N VAL A 143 -2.62 -2.61 19.39
CA VAL A 143 -2.49 -3.70 20.40
C VAL A 143 -3.01 -5.02 19.85
N LEU A 144 -4.18 -5.00 19.19
CA LEU A 144 -4.76 -6.19 18.57
C LEU A 144 -3.87 -6.75 17.46
N PHE A 145 -3.30 -5.88 16.62
CA PHE A 145 -2.34 -6.25 15.58
C PHE A 145 -1.09 -6.91 16.17
N LEU A 146 -0.45 -6.28 17.16
CA LEU A 146 0.78 -6.80 17.77
C LEU A 146 0.54 -8.12 18.52
N ALA A 147 -0.57 -8.22 19.25
CA ALA A 147 -0.97 -9.46 19.91
C ALA A 147 -1.23 -10.58 18.89
N SER A 148 -1.98 -10.27 17.83
CA SER A 148 -2.26 -11.24 16.75
C SER A 148 -0.99 -11.68 16.03
N LEU A 149 -0.06 -10.76 15.76
CA LEU A 149 1.23 -11.07 15.16
C LEU A 149 2.06 -12.00 16.06
N TYR A 150 2.14 -11.67 17.35
CA TYR A 150 2.85 -12.50 18.33
C TYR A 150 2.26 -13.91 18.42
N PHE A 151 0.96 -14.02 18.67
CA PHE A 151 0.30 -15.31 18.81
C PHE A 151 0.36 -16.13 17.53
N PHE A 152 0.15 -15.52 16.36
CA PHE A 152 0.29 -16.21 15.09
C PHE A 152 1.70 -16.78 14.91
N MET A 153 2.74 -15.97 15.14
CA MET A 153 4.12 -16.40 15.02
C MET A 153 4.48 -17.49 16.02
N ALA A 154 4.03 -17.36 17.28
CA ALA A 154 4.29 -18.33 18.34
C ALA A 154 3.58 -19.68 18.13
N THR A 155 2.39 -19.66 17.49
CA THR A 155 1.55 -20.86 17.35
C THR A 155 1.40 -21.38 15.92
N ARG A 156 2.10 -20.80 14.94
CA ARG A 156 1.99 -21.14 13.51
C ARG A 156 2.12 -22.64 13.21
N HIS A 157 3.06 -23.32 13.86
CA HIS A 157 3.26 -24.77 13.69
C HIS A 157 2.11 -25.58 14.29
N GLN A 158 1.59 -25.14 15.44
CA GLN A 158 0.44 -25.77 16.10
C GLN A 158 -0.83 -25.58 15.28
N LEU A 159 -1.10 -24.34 14.79
CA LEU A 159 -2.23 -24.03 13.92
C LEU A 159 -2.22 -24.93 12.67
N ARG A 160 -1.07 -25.04 12.00
CA ARG A 160 -0.91 -25.92 10.85
C ARG A 160 -1.20 -27.37 11.21
N SER A 161 -0.64 -27.88 12.31
CA SER A 161 -0.86 -29.27 12.74
C SER A 161 -2.33 -29.53 13.12
N SER A 162 -2.97 -28.57 13.80
CA SER A 162 -4.39 -28.67 14.19
C SER A 162 -5.32 -28.71 12.99
N VAL A 163 -5.10 -27.82 12.01
CA VAL A 163 -5.90 -27.82 10.76
C VAL A 163 -5.71 -29.14 9.99
N LEU A 164 -4.48 -29.63 9.90
CA LEU A 164 -4.21 -30.92 9.25
C LEU A 164 -4.81 -32.11 10.02
N GLY A 165 -4.93 -32.01 11.35
CA GLY A 165 -5.57 -32.99 12.22
C GLY A 165 -7.09 -33.11 12.03
N LEU A 166 -7.76 -32.01 11.63
CA LEU A 166 -9.20 -32.00 11.31
C LEU A 166 -9.53 -32.71 9.99
N CYS A 167 -8.52 -32.99 9.14
CA CYS A 167 -8.73 -33.64 7.87
C CYS A 167 -8.74 -35.16 8.01
N PHE A 168 -9.93 -35.77 7.91
CA PHE A 168 -10.10 -37.24 7.99
C PHE A 168 -9.53 -37.96 6.76
N ASP A 169 -9.59 -37.34 5.56
CA ASP A 169 -9.07 -37.94 4.33
C ASP A 169 -7.58 -37.61 4.13
N ARG A 170 -6.76 -38.68 3.88
CA ARG A 170 -5.32 -38.55 3.63
C ARG A 170 -5.02 -37.69 2.40
N ARG A 171 -5.86 -37.75 1.36
CA ARG A 171 -5.70 -36.93 0.14
C ARG A 171 -5.99 -35.44 0.43
N LEU A 172 -7.03 -35.17 1.22
CA LEU A 172 -7.37 -33.81 1.62
C LEU A 172 -6.27 -33.22 2.51
N ARG A 173 -5.77 -33.98 3.49
CA ARG A 173 -4.65 -33.56 4.36
C ARG A 173 -3.41 -33.22 3.54
N TRP A 174 -3.05 -34.04 2.55
CA TRP A 174 -1.91 -33.77 1.67
C TRP A 174 -2.10 -32.49 0.85
N ARG A 175 -3.28 -32.26 0.27
CA ARG A 175 -3.61 -31.03 -0.46
C ARG A 175 -3.51 -29.79 0.42
N ILE A 176 -4.13 -29.81 1.59
CA ILE A 176 -4.11 -28.68 2.53
C ILE A 176 -2.68 -28.38 3.01
N ALA A 177 -1.86 -29.40 3.25
CA ALA A 177 -0.46 -29.20 3.61
C ALA A 177 0.33 -28.46 2.49
N HIS A 178 0.03 -28.78 1.22
CA HIS A 178 0.65 -28.08 0.09
C HIS A 178 0.11 -26.65 -0.06
N VAL A 179 -1.19 -26.42 0.14
CA VAL A 179 -1.75 -25.06 0.18
C VAL A 179 -1.04 -24.18 1.21
N PHE A 180 -0.88 -24.67 2.45
CA PHE A 180 -0.17 -23.91 3.49
C PHE A 180 1.25 -23.55 3.07
N ARG A 181 2.00 -24.51 2.53
CA ARG A 181 3.37 -24.29 2.09
C ARG A 181 3.46 -23.30 0.93
N ASP A 182 2.58 -23.43 -0.05
CA ASP A 182 2.58 -22.58 -1.24
C ASP A 182 2.11 -21.16 -0.90
N VAL A 183 1.11 -21.02 -0.01
CA VAL A 183 0.68 -19.71 0.51
C VAL A 183 1.84 -19.03 1.24
N GLU A 184 2.49 -19.71 2.18
CA GLU A 184 3.62 -19.17 2.92
C GLU A 184 4.75 -18.74 1.98
N ALA A 185 5.12 -19.60 1.03
CA ALA A 185 6.20 -19.30 0.08
C ALA A 185 5.84 -18.14 -0.87
N LEU A 186 4.63 -18.13 -1.45
CA LEU A 186 4.20 -17.09 -2.39
C LEU A 186 4.04 -15.73 -1.71
N VAL A 187 3.34 -15.69 -0.57
CA VAL A 187 3.08 -14.43 0.13
C VAL A 187 4.36 -13.86 0.71
N SER A 188 5.19 -14.69 1.35
CA SER A 188 6.48 -14.26 1.89
C SER A 188 7.41 -13.74 0.80
N SER A 189 7.59 -14.49 -0.29
CA SER A 189 8.42 -14.07 -1.43
C SER A 189 7.94 -12.75 -2.04
N TYR A 190 6.62 -12.61 -2.24
CA TYR A 190 6.03 -11.37 -2.74
C TYR A 190 6.31 -10.19 -1.80
N LEU A 191 5.98 -10.34 -0.50
CA LEU A 191 6.11 -9.25 0.47
C LEU A 191 7.57 -8.83 0.69
N ILE A 192 8.50 -9.78 0.74
CA ILE A 192 9.93 -9.48 0.85
C ILE A 192 10.41 -8.75 -0.40
N SER A 193 10.02 -9.21 -1.59
CA SER A 193 10.40 -8.58 -2.86
C SER A 193 9.86 -7.17 -2.98
N ILE A 194 8.56 -6.95 -2.71
CA ILE A 194 7.96 -5.62 -2.80
C ILE A 194 8.53 -4.67 -1.74
N THR A 195 8.84 -5.17 -0.55
CA THR A 195 9.51 -4.38 0.50
C THR A 195 10.91 -3.95 0.05
N ALA A 196 11.69 -4.85 -0.54
CA ALA A 196 13.02 -4.53 -1.06
C ALA A 196 12.93 -3.48 -2.21
N ILE A 197 11.97 -3.63 -3.12
CA ILE A 197 11.70 -2.66 -4.18
C ILE A 197 11.35 -1.29 -3.58
N ASN A 198 10.44 -1.25 -2.62
CA ASN A 198 9.98 0.00 -1.99
C ASN A 198 11.09 0.70 -1.21
N ILE A 199 11.98 -0.04 -0.54
CA ILE A 199 13.17 0.51 0.10
C ILE A 199 14.11 1.12 -0.94
N ALA A 200 14.39 0.40 -2.02
CA ALA A 200 15.25 0.89 -3.09
C ALA A 200 14.66 2.13 -3.77
N MET A 201 13.37 2.10 -4.09
CA MET A 201 12.64 3.25 -4.64
C MET A 201 12.70 4.44 -3.70
N GLY A 202 12.40 4.24 -2.41
CA GLY A 202 12.47 5.29 -1.40
C GLY A 202 13.87 5.90 -1.29
N ALA A 203 14.91 5.09 -1.35
CA ALA A 203 16.29 5.56 -1.37
C ALA A 203 16.58 6.40 -2.62
N CYS A 204 16.15 5.96 -3.81
CA CYS A 204 16.31 6.72 -5.06
C CYS A 204 15.57 8.07 -5.00
N VAL A 205 14.34 8.09 -4.47
CA VAL A 205 13.57 9.35 -4.28
C VAL A 205 14.28 10.26 -3.29
N ALA A 206 14.78 9.73 -2.16
CA ALA A 206 15.53 10.53 -1.19
C ALA A 206 16.77 11.17 -1.83
N VAL A 207 17.53 10.42 -2.61
CA VAL A 207 18.69 10.94 -3.35
C VAL A 207 18.27 12.00 -4.36
N ALA A 208 17.20 11.76 -5.14
CA ALA A 208 16.69 12.74 -6.11
C ALA A 208 16.27 14.04 -5.42
N MET A 209 15.56 13.97 -4.29
CA MET A 209 15.17 15.15 -3.51
C MET A 209 16.37 15.88 -2.91
N ALA A 210 17.40 15.14 -2.46
CA ALA A 210 18.64 15.75 -1.97
C ALA A 210 19.39 16.50 -3.09
N LEU A 211 19.46 15.95 -4.29
CA LEU A 211 20.10 16.58 -5.46
C LEU A 211 19.35 17.84 -5.91
N LEU A 212 18.03 17.87 -5.76
CA LEU A 212 17.19 19.05 -6.03
C LEU A 212 17.23 20.10 -4.90
N GLY A 213 17.96 19.85 -3.81
CA GLY A 213 18.02 20.76 -2.65
C GLY A 213 16.71 20.81 -1.85
N VAL A 214 15.80 19.84 -2.00
CA VAL A 214 14.54 19.79 -1.25
C VAL A 214 14.82 19.48 0.22
N PRO A 215 14.28 20.23 1.18
CA PRO A 215 14.44 19.96 2.60
C PRO A 215 13.88 18.61 3.00
N SER A 216 14.51 17.95 3.98
CA SER A 216 14.09 16.64 4.53
C SER A 216 13.95 15.52 3.48
N PRO A 217 14.98 15.27 2.65
CA PRO A 217 14.87 14.31 1.53
C PRO A 217 14.54 12.88 1.99
N LEU A 218 14.98 12.48 3.18
CA LEU A 218 14.67 11.18 3.78
C LEU A 218 13.18 11.02 4.08
N LEU A 219 12.51 12.08 4.54
CA LEU A 219 11.06 12.09 4.75
C LEU A 219 10.33 11.69 3.45
N TRP A 220 10.69 12.35 2.35
CA TRP A 220 10.02 12.13 1.05
C TRP A 220 10.33 10.76 0.45
N GLY A 221 11.57 10.29 0.62
CA GLY A 221 11.92 8.94 0.22
C GLY A 221 11.17 7.86 1.00
N MET A 222 11.09 7.98 2.33
CA MET A 222 10.32 7.05 3.16
C MET A 222 8.83 7.09 2.83
N LEU A 223 8.28 8.28 2.67
CA LEU A 223 6.87 8.44 2.32
C LEU A 223 6.57 7.82 0.95
N ALA A 224 7.43 8.04 -0.05
CA ALA A 224 7.32 7.42 -1.37
C ALA A 224 7.33 5.89 -1.28
N GLY A 225 8.29 5.31 -0.54
CA GLY A 225 8.38 3.87 -0.34
C GLY A 225 7.17 3.29 0.40
N LEU A 226 6.60 4.00 1.38
CA LEU A 226 5.39 3.58 2.09
C LEU A 226 4.14 3.67 1.21
N LEU A 227 3.94 4.79 0.51
CA LEU A 227 2.79 4.93 -0.35
C LEU A 227 2.80 3.94 -1.51
N ASN A 228 3.97 3.52 -1.97
CA ASN A 228 4.10 2.58 -3.08
C ASN A 228 3.53 1.18 -2.79
N TYR A 229 3.27 0.82 -1.52
CA TYR A 229 2.51 -0.40 -1.20
C TYR A 229 1.07 -0.36 -1.70
N ALA A 230 0.47 0.83 -1.80
CA ALA A 230 -0.86 1.01 -2.38
C ALA A 230 -0.74 1.25 -3.89
N ILE A 231 -0.71 0.16 -4.66
CA ILE A 231 -0.52 0.16 -6.11
C ILE A 231 -1.49 1.17 -6.77
N TYR A 232 -1.00 1.99 -7.71
CA TYR A 232 -1.68 3.08 -8.43
C TYR A 232 -2.06 4.29 -7.57
N ILE A 233 -2.70 4.10 -6.42
CA ILE A 233 -3.19 5.20 -5.57
C ILE A 233 -2.03 5.88 -4.84
N GLY A 234 -1.10 5.09 -4.30
CA GLY A 234 0.07 5.60 -3.61
C GLY A 234 0.93 6.51 -4.49
N PRO A 235 1.36 6.05 -5.67
CA PRO A 235 2.09 6.89 -6.62
C PRO A 235 1.36 8.16 -7.03
N ALA A 236 0.04 8.10 -7.25
CA ALA A 236 -0.76 9.27 -7.60
C ALA A 236 -0.78 10.31 -6.46
N ILE A 237 -1.02 9.87 -5.23
CA ILE A 237 -0.98 10.75 -4.05
C ILE A 237 0.43 11.34 -3.87
N MET A 238 1.47 10.53 -4.01
CA MET A 238 2.84 11.00 -3.86
C MET A 238 3.22 12.02 -4.93
N ALA A 239 2.76 11.88 -6.17
CA ALA A 239 2.98 12.87 -7.22
C ALA A 239 2.36 14.23 -6.86
N VAL A 240 1.14 14.23 -6.32
CA VAL A 240 0.47 15.46 -5.83
C VAL A 240 1.24 16.08 -4.65
N ILE A 241 1.70 15.27 -3.71
CA ILE A 241 2.53 15.73 -2.59
C ILE A 241 3.82 16.36 -3.12
N MET A 242 4.51 15.74 -4.07
CA MET A 242 5.75 16.25 -4.66
C MET A 242 5.55 17.57 -5.41
N LEU A 243 4.38 17.75 -6.05
CA LEU A 243 4.02 19.04 -6.62
C LEU A 243 3.88 20.10 -5.52
N GLY A 244 3.18 19.80 -4.41
CA GLY A 244 3.07 20.68 -3.25
C GLY A 244 4.44 21.03 -2.65
N VAL A 245 5.36 20.06 -2.57
CA VAL A 245 6.75 20.27 -2.12
C VAL A 245 7.48 21.23 -3.05
N GLY A 246 7.35 21.06 -4.35
CA GLY A 246 7.93 21.98 -5.34
C GLY A 246 7.40 23.41 -5.18
N LEU A 247 6.09 23.55 -5.01
CA LEU A 247 5.45 24.86 -4.75
C LEU A 247 5.91 25.50 -3.44
N ALA A 248 6.21 24.71 -2.42
CA ALA A 248 6.70 25.22 -1.13
C ALA A 248 8.17 25.67 -1.16
N THR A 249 9.00 25.07 -2.01
CA THR A 249 10.46 25.23 -1.97
C THR A 249 11.03 25.94 -3.18
N GLY A 250 10.37 25.83 -4.33
CA GLY A 250 10.83 26.40 -5.58
C GLY A 250 10.72 27.90 -5.68
N SER A 251 11.54 28.50 -6.53
CA SER A 251 11.55 29.93 -6.84
C SER A 251 11.14 30.24 -8.29
N SER A 252 11.16 29.24 -9.15
CA SER A 252 10.77 29.37 -10.56
C SER A 252 9.76 28.30 -10.95
N THR A 253 9.08 28.48 -12.08
CA THR A 253 8.10 27.49 -12.59
C THR A 253 8.71 26.11 -12.81
N THR A 254 9.98 26.05 -13.22
CA THR A 254 10.71 24.78 -13.35
C THR A 254 10.94 24.13 -11.99
N ASP A 255 11.26 24.91 -10.94
CA ASP A 255 11.49 24.38 -9.59
C ASP A 255 10.21 23.85 -8.97
N TYR A 256 9.02 24.39 -9.34
CA TYR A 256 7.74 23.92 -8.81
C TYR A 256 7.42 22.50 -9.25
N VAL A 257 7.75 22.13 -10.48
CA VAL A 257 7.42 20.81 -11.03
C VAL A 257 8.58 19.82 -10.92
N ALA A 258 9.81 20.27 -10.70
CA ALA A 258 11.00 19.42 -10.65
C ALA A 258 10.91 18.26 -9.66
N PRO A 259 10.46 18.43 -8.39
CA PRO A 259 10.32 17.31 -7.45
C PRO A 259 9.31 16.25 -7.92
N MET A 260 8.17 16.69 -8.48
CA MET A 260 7.15 15.79 -9.02
C MET A 260 7.69 15.01 -10.23
N LEU A 261 8.36 15.68 -11.16
CA LEU A 261 8.91 15.03 -12.36
C LEU A 261 10.02 14.05 -12.01
N ALA A 262 10.91 14.41 -11.08
CA ALA A 262 11.94 13.52 -10.57
C ALA A 262 11.36 12.27 -9.90
N TYR A 263 10.33 12.45 -9.06
CA TYR A 263 9.60 11.34 -8.47
C TYR A 263 8.95 10.44 -9.53
N LEU A 264 8.23 11.02 -10.50
CA LEU A 264 7.58 10.28 -11.57
C LEU A 264 8.60 9.50 -12.43
N ALA A 265 9.78 10.07 -12.70
CA ALA A 265 10.84 9.38 -13.42
C ALA A 265 11.34 8.14 -12.65
N VAL A 266 11.57 8.26 -11.34
CA VAL A 266 11.94 7.14 -10.47
C VAL A 266 10.83 6.09 -10.43
N ASN A 267 9.58 6.50 -10.22
CA ASN A 267 8.43 5.61 -10.15
C ASN A 267 8.16 4.88 -11.48
N MET A 268 8.26 5.58 -12.62
CA MET A 268 8.14 4.95 -13.94
C MET A 268 9.25 3.94 -14.20
N THR A 269 10.49 4.25 -13.81
CA THR A 269 11.61 3.33 -13.92
C THR A 269 11.39 2.08 -13.08
N GLU A 270 10.91 2.25 -11.85
CA GLU A 270 10.55 1.14 -10.97
C GLU A 270 9.44 0.27 -11.57
N ALA A 271 8.32 0.88 -11.96
CA ALA A 271 7.14 0.16 -12.46
C ALA A 271 7.39 -0.58 -13.79
N GLN A 272 8.22 -0.02 -14.70
CA GLN A 272 8.47 -0.61 -16.01
C GLN A 272 9.63 -1.62 -16.02
N PHE A 273 10.64 -1.44 -15.17
CA PHE A 273 11.85 -2.24 -15.22
C PHE A 273 12.09 -3.06 -13.95
N VAL A 274 12.00 -2.45 -12.77
CA VAL A 274 12.38 -3.11 -11.51
C VAL A 274 11.34 -4.14 -11.08
N THR A 275 10.09 -3.72 -10.98
CA THR A 275 8.99 -4.60 -10.54
C THR A 275 8.81 -5.82 -11.46
N PRO A 276 8.75 -5.72 -12.81
CA PRO A 276 8.68 -6.89 -13.68
C PRO A 276 9.91 -7.79 -13.60
N HIS A 277 11.08 -7.22 -13.39
CA HIS A 277 12.33 -8.00 -13.31
C HIS A 277 12.43 -8.78 -12.00
N VAL A 278 12.07 -8.16 -10.87
CA VAL A 278 12.18 -8.76 -9.52
C VAL A 278 11.05 -9.72 -9.24
N LEU A 279 9.80 -9.33 -9.53
CA LEU A 279 8.63 -10.18 -9.31
C LEU A 279 8.50 -11.26 -10.40
N GLY A 280 9.07 -11.05 -11.58
CA GLY A 280 9.13 -12.00 -12.66
C GLY A 280 7.76 -12.58 -13.05
N ARG A 281 7.76 -13.85 -13.48
CA ARG A 281 6.54 -14.60 -13.83
C ARG A 281 5.77 -15.14 -12.62
N THR A 282 6.21 -14.87 -11.40
CA THR A 282 5.57 -15.39 -10.17
C THR A 282 4.17 -14.82 -9.94
N LEU A 283 3.88 -13.64 -10.48
CA LEU A 283 2.57 -13.01 -10.44
C LEU A 283 1.87 -13.11 -11.81
N THR A 284 1.44 -14.31 -12.19
CA THR A 284 0.56 -14.53 -13.36
C THR A 284 -0.90 -14.14 -13.07
N LEU A 285 -1.10 -13.12 -12.24
CA LEU A 285 -2.44 -12.61 -11.94
C LEU A 285 -2.88 -11.65 -13.04
N ASN A 286 -4.14 -11.76 -13.43
CA ASN A 286 -4.73 -10.82 -14.38
C ASN A 286 -4.76 -9.40 -13.74
N PRO A 287 -4.17 -8.36 -14.38
CA PRO A 287 -4.16 -7.00 -13.85
C PRO A 287 -5.53 -6.44 -13.49
N PHE A 288 -6.56 -6.81 -14.24
CA PHE A 288 -7.93 -6.42 -13.95
C PHE A 288 -8.46 -7.01 -12.64
N ILE A 289 -8.12 -8.28 -12.34
CA ILE A 289 -8.49 -8.92 -11.07
C ILE A 289 -7.75 -8.24 -9.91
N VAL A 290 -6.48 -7.87 -10.09
CA VAL A 290 -5.71 -7.12 -9.09
C VAL A 290 -6.35 -5.76 -8.83
N LEU A 291 -6.74 -5.03 -9.88
CA LEU A 291 -7.41 -3.73 -9.75
C LEU A 291 -8.75 -3.85 -9.00
N LEU A 292 -9.57 -4.85 -9.34
CA LEU A 292 -10.83 -5.09 -8.63
C LEU A 292 -10.62 -5.46 -7.17
N ALA A 293 -9.62 -6.31 -6.87
CA ALA A 293 -9.29 -6.67 -5.50
C ALA A 293 -8.81 -5.44 -4.70
N LEU A 294 -7.95 -4.60 -5.30
CA LEU A 294 -7.52 -3.34 -4.68
C LEU A 294 -8.71 -2.41 -4.41
N ALA A 295 -9.55 -2.16 -5.41
CA ALA A 295 -10.73 -1.31 -5.26
C ALA A 295 -11.67 -1.82 -4.16
N PHE A 296 -11.93 -3.13 -4.13
CA PHE A 296 -12.76 -3.77 -3.11
C PHE A 296 -12.16 -3.63 -1.70
N TRP A 297 -10.90 -4.02 -1.51
CA TRP A 297 -10.30 -4.00 -0.17
C TRP A 297 -10.03 -2.58 0.34
N ILE A 298 -9.70 -1.62 -0.56
CA ILE A 298 -9.58 -0.20 -0.18
C ILE A 298 -10.95 0.37 0.23
N TRP A 299 -12.01 0.00 -0.46
CA TRP A 299 -13.36 0.41 -0.10
C TRP A 299 -13.77 -0.14 1.28
N VAL A 300 -13.42 -1.40 1.59
CA VAL A 300 -13.81 -2.05 2.85
C VAL A 300 -12.94 -1.60 4.03
N TRP A 301 -11.61 -1.54 3.87
CA TRP A 301 -10.66 -1.29 4.97
C TRP A 301 -9.70 -0.11 4.73
N GLY A 302 -9.97 0.73 3.75
CA GLY A 302 -9.13 1.89 3.44
C GLY A 302 -7.69 1.50 3.09
N PRO A 303 -6.68 2.26 3.56
CA PRO A 303 -5.26 2.02 3.24
C PRO A 303 -4.75 0.63 3.64
N VAL A 304 -5.24 0.08 4.76
CA VAL A 304 -4.90 -1.28 5.21
C VAL A 304 -5.38 -2.31 4.19
N GLY A 305 -6.59 -2.11 3.64
CA GLY A 305 -7.13 -2.94 2.57
C GLY A 305 -6.26 -2.94 1.32
N GLY A 306 -5.74 -1.77 0.93
CA GLY A 306 -4.81 -1.66 -0.19
C GLY A 306 -3.54 -2.49 -0.02
N PHE A 307 -2.97 -2.50 1.20
CA PHE A 307 -1.78 -3.30 1.51
C PHE A 307 -2.06 -4.82 1.47
N VAL A 308 -3.19 -5.27 2.02
CA VAL A 308 -3.50 -6.72 2.12
C VAL A 308 -4.13 -7.29 0.86
N ALA A 309 -4.62 -6.47 -0.08
CA ALA A 309 -5.35 -6.91 -1.26
C ALA A 309 -4.60 -7.94 -2.10
N VAL A 310 -3.34 -7.68 -2.43
CA VAL A 310 -2.53 -8.60 -3.25
C VAL A 310 -2.15 -9.87 -2.49
N PRO A 311 -1.67 -9.83 -1.23
CA PRO A 311 -1.47 -11.03 -0.42
C PRO A 311 -2.72 -11.91 -0.32
N LEU A 312 -3.90 -11.34 -0.06
CA LEU A 312 -5.15 -12.09 0.00
C LEU A 312 -5.51 -12.72 -1.35
N LEU A 313 -5.25 -12.01 -2.44
CA LEU A 313 -5.46 -12.55 -3.77
C LEU A 313 -4.51 -13.72 -4.07
N LEU A 314 -3.26 -13.65 -3.63
CA LEU A 314 -2.29 -14.74 -3.74
C LEU A 314 -2.71 -15.97 -2.93
N ILE A 315 -3.22 -15.75 -1.70
CA ILE A 315 -3.77 -16.82 -0.85
C ILE A 315 -4.96 -17.48 -1.56
N ALA A 316 -5.89 -16.70 -2.09
CA ALA A 316 -7.04 -17.22 -2.82
C ALA A 316 -6.61 -18.00 -4.08
N ALA A 317 -5.67 -17.48 -4.85
CA ALA A 317 -5.14 -18.14 -6.04
C ALA A 317 -4.45 -19.47 -5.70
N ALA A 318 -3.65 -19.51 -4.63
CA ALA A 318 -3.02 -20.74 -4.16
C ALA A 318 -4.06 -21.78 -3.73
N ALA A 319 -5.08 -21.37 -2.97
CA ALA A 319 -6.17 -22.24 -2.55
C ALA A 319 -6.95 -22.82 -3.76
N ILE A 320 -7.31 -21.98 -4.73
CA ILE A 320 -8.04 -22.41 -5.94
C ILE A 320 -7.22 -23.40 -6.77
N ARG A 321 -5.90 -23.20 -6.91
CA ARG A 321 -5.02 -24.13 -7.66
C ARG A 321 -5.06 -25.56 -7.12
N HIS A 322 -5.16 -25.72 -5.80
CA HIS A 322 -5.14 -27.04 -5.15
C HIS A 322 -6.55 -27.66 -4.96
N VAL A 323 -7.61 -26.82 -4.96
CA VAL A 323 -8.99 -27.31 -4.80
C VAL A 323 -9.64 -27.65 -6.15
N SER A 324 -9.25 -26.99 -7.26
CA SER A 324 -9.88 -27.23 -8.57
C SER A 324 -9.42 -28.52 -9.24
N PRO A 325 -10.34 -29.44 -9.59
CA PRO A 325 -10.00 -30.73 -10.24
C PRO A 325 -9.46 -30.58 -11.66
N ALA A 326 -9.72 -29.46 -12.33
CA ALA A 326 -9.35 -29.23 -13.73
C ALA A 326 -7.82 -29.20 -13.96
N ASN A 327 -7.03 -28.82 -12.95
CA ASN A 327 -5.59 -28.77 -13.06
C ASN A 327 -4.90 -30.13 -12.90
N HIS A 328 -5.56 -31.12 -12.34
CA HIS A 328 -4.96 -32.46 -12.20
C HIS A 328 -4.63 -33.13 -13.55
N ARG A 329 -5.41 -32.87 -14.60
CA ARG A 329 -5.11 -33.42 -15.94
C ARG A 329 -3.90 -32.74 -16.59
N ARG A 330 -3.65 -31.46 -16.36
CA ARG A 330 -2.46 -30.77 -16.91
C ARG A 330 -1.18 -31.24 -16.23
N PHE A 331 -1.12 -31.27 -14.90
CA PHE A 331 0.07 -31.78 -14.18
C PHE A 331 0.38 -33.26 -14.46
N ALA A 332 -0.65 -34.09 -14.63
CA ALA A 332 -0.45 -35.50 -15.02
C ALA A 332 0.08 -35.64 -16.46
N LEU A 333 -0.29 -34.74 -17.35
CA LEU A 333 0.20 -34.72 -18.73
C LEU A 333 1.63 -34.15 -18.82
N GLU A 334 1.95 -33.11 -18.06
CA GLU A 334 3.30 -32.55 -17.99
C GLU A 334 4.29 -33.52 -17.34
N ALA A 335 3.93 -34.17 -16.24
CA ALA A 335 4.76 -35.18 -15.58
C ALA A 335 4.98 -36.45 -16.44
N ASN A 336 4.05 -36.75 -17.36
CA ASN A 336 4.24 -37.85 -18.34
C ASN A 336 5.03 -37.40 -19.57
N ALA A 337 5.01 -36.12 -19.93
CA ALA A 337 5.80 -35.56 -21.01
C ALA A 337 7.31 -35.41 -20.66
N GLU A 338 7.64 -35.23 -19.40
CA GLU A 338 9.03 -35.19 -18.91
C GLU A 338 9.67 -36.62 -18.76
N LYS A 339 8.86 -37.67 -18.84
CA LYS A 339 9.33 -39.06 -18.71
C LYS A 339 9.53 -39.77 -20.05
N ASN A 340 9.13 -39.19 -21.17
CA ASN A 340 9.35 -39.64 -22.53
C ASN A 340 10.34 -38.72 -23.27
#